data_718a74d5588684bcb0516f649e959638
#
_entry.id   718a74d5588684bcb0516f649e959638
#
_cell.length_a   1.000
_cell.length_b   1.000
_cell.length_c   1.000
_cell.angle_alpha   90.00
_cell.angle_beta   90.00
_cell.angle_gamma   90.00
#
_symmetry.space_group_name_H-M   'P 1'
#
loop_
_entity.id
_entity.type
_entity.pdbx_description
1 polymer ?
#
loop_
_entity_poly.entity_id
_entity_poly.type
_entity_poly.pdbx_seq_one_letter_code
_entity_poly.pdbx_strand_id
1 'polypeptide(L)'
;MENLWWPGLTFENPGDTQALLTQVHYEKKGFMLDTGHYLHTNLDLRDQEEAVDCLHQMLDHHKDFIPYMKGIHLQQSLTGEYVKQWLADAPHELAEDPAESFRVVYEHIFQLDRHEPFTAAGVKGLVERIDPLYVTYEYITRSREELAEYLERGRLENI
;
A
#
# COMPACT_ATOMS: atom_id res chain seq x y z
N MET A 1 -8.59 -7.67 -8.30
CA MET A 1 -8.32 -7.99 -6.87
C MET A 1 -7.19 -7.09 -6.41
N GLU A 2 -7.28 -6.52 -5.24
CA GLU A 2 -6.31 -5.61 -4.66
C GLU A 2 -5.67 -6.26 -3.43
N ASN A 3 -4.37 -6.04 -3.20
CA ASN A 3 -3.72 -6.45 -1.96
C ASN A 3 -4.12 -5.52 -0.82
N LEU A 4 -4.17 -6.09 0.36
CA LEU A 4 -4.48 -5.40 1.60
C LEU A 4 -3.31 -5.58 2.58
N TRP A 5 -3.37 -4.94 3.75
CA TRP A 5 -2.35 -5.03 4.78
C TRP A 5 -2.69 -6.00 5.92
N TRP A 6 -3.77 -6.76 5.81
CA TRP A 6 -4.08 -7.83 6.75
C TRP A 6 -3.89 -9.23 6.14
N PRO A 7 -3.73 -10.26 6.96
CA PRO A 7 -3.38 -11.60 6.50
C PRO A 7 -4.34 -12.16 5.44
N GLY A 8 -3.76 -12.80 4.44
CA GLY A 8 -4.47 -13.53 3.40
C GLY A 8 -4.53 -12.84 2.03
N LEU A 9 -4.13 -11.57 1.90
CA LEU A 9 -4.10 -10.86 0.62
C LEU A 9 -2.98 -9.80 0.57
N THR A 10 -1.77 -10.17 0.97
CA THR A 10 -0.67 -9.21 1.17
C THR A 10 0.39 -9.19 0.05
N PHE A 11 0.38 -10.11 -0.89
CA PHE A 11 1.47 -10.33 -1.85
C PHE A 11 2.84 -10.70 -1.21
N GLU A 12 2.88 -11.15 0.03
CA GLU A 12 4.11 -11.68 0.62
C GLU A 12 4.48 -13.03 0.03
N ASN A 13 3.47 -13.85 -0.30
CA ASN A 13 3.65 -15.22 -0.77
C ASN A 13 3.14 -15.38 -2.22
N PRO A 14 4.03 -15.63 -3.20
CA PRO A 14 3.62 -15.89 -4.58
C PRO A 14 2.66 -17.07 -4.75
N GLY A 15 2.68 -18.04 -3.83
CA GLY A 15 1.77 -19.19 -3.85
C GLY A 15 0.30 -18.77 -3.67
N ASP A 16 0.03 -17.80 -2.81
CA ASP A 16 -1.32 -17.28 -2.58
C ASP A 16 -1.82 -16.52 -3.81
N THR A 17 -0.94 -15.71 -4.41
CA THR A 17 -1.21 -15.00 -5.68
C THR A 17 -1.55 -15.99 -6.80
N GLN A 18 -0.78 -17.08 -6.91
CA GLN A 18 -1.04 -18.14 -7.88
C GLN A 18 -2.38 -18.84 -7.62
N ALA A 19 -2.67 -19.16 -6.36
CA ALA A 19 -3.93 -19.81 -5.98
C ALA A 19 -5.14 -18.95 -6.38
N LEU A 20 -5.10 -17.63 -6.12
CA LEU A 20 -6.16 -16.70 -6.52
C LEU A 20 -6.34 -16.67 -8.05
N LEU A 21 -5.26 -16.56 -8.82
CA LEU A 21 -5.33 -16.58 -10.29
C LEU A 21 -5.88 -17.90 -10.83
N THR A 22 -5.59 -19.02 -10.16
CA THR A 22 -6.05 -20.33 -10.59
C THR A 22 -7.52 -20.58 -10.25
N GLN A 23 -7.95 -20.15 -9.06
CA GLN A 23 -9.29 -20.42 -8.55
C GLN A 23 -10.36 -19.46 -9.07
N VAL A 24 -9.98 -18.26 -9.51
CA VAL A 24 -10.92 -17.31 -10.10
C VAL A 24 -11.15 -17.66 -11.58
N HIS A 25 -12.30 -18.21 -11.88
CA HIS A 25 -12.70 -18.62 -13.24
C HIS A 25 -13.31 -17.48 -14.04
N TYR A 26 -12.65 -16.33 -14.11
CA TYR A 26 -13.06 -15.19 -14.90
C TYR A 26 -11.93 -14.79 -15.86
N GLU A 27 -12.26 -14.63 -17.13
CA GLU A 27 -11.26 -14.38 -18.19
C GLU A 27 -10.49 -13.06 -17.95
N LYS A 28 -11.22 -11.99 -17.63
CA LYS A 28 -10.63 -10.67 -17.40
C LYS A 28 -10.30 -10.48 -15.92
N LYS A 29 -9.27 -11.16 -15.44
CA LYS A 29 -8.81 -11.07 -14.06
C LYS A 29 -7.42 -10.47 -13.97
N GLY A 30 -7.11 -9.87 -12.84
CA GLY A 30 -5.81 -9.29 -12.55
C GLY A 30 -5.77 -8.70 -11.14
N PHE A 31 -4.64 -8.12 -10.83
CA PHE A 31 -4.38 -7.49 -9.56
C PHE A 31 -4.26 -5.98 -9.71
N MET A 32 -4.69 -5.29 -8.68
CA MET A 32 -4.34 -3.95 -8.32
C MET A 32 -3.25 -4.06 -7.27
N LEU A 33 -2.09 -3.48 -7.52
CA LEU A 33 -1.06 -3.33 -6.50
C LEU A 33 -1.31 -2.01 -5.76
N ASP A 34 -1.72 -2.10 -4.50
CA ASP A 34 -1.60 -0.97 -3.59
C ASP A 34 -0.22 -1.03 -2.94
N THR A 35 0.59 -0.02 -3.24
CA THR A 35 1.98 0.01 -2.79
C THR A 35 2.10 0.26 -1.30
N GLY A 36 1.27 1.14 -0.72
CA GLY A 36 1.27 1.40 0.71
C GLY A 36 0.82 0.20 1.52
N HIS A 37 -0.23 -0.49 1.06
CA HIS A 37 -0.69 -1.72 1.72
C HIS A 37 0.39 -2.80 1.74
N TYR A 38 1.17 -2.94 0.66
CA TYR A 38 2.29 -3.88 0.68
C TYR A 38 3.37 -3.49 1.68
N LEU A 39 3.69 -2.20 1.78
CA LEU A 39 4.73 -1.72 2.70
C LEU A 39 4.39 -1.96 4.18
N HIS A 40 3.12 -2.10 4.54
CA HIS A 40 2.71 -2.49 5.90
C HIS A 40 3.10 -3.93 6.28
N THR A 41 3.50 -4.76 5.33
CA THR A 41 4.04 -6.09 5.63
C THR A 41 5.46 -6.05 6.22
N ASN A 42 6.15 -4.91 6.08
CA ASN A 42 7.49 -4.69 6.62
C ASN A 42 7.54 -3.43 7.50
N LEU A 43 7.41 -3.61 8.79
CA LEU A 43 7.39 -2.52 9.76
C LEU A 43 8.78 -1.90 10.04
N ASP A 44 9.85 -2.41 9.44
CA ASP A 44 11.22 -1.94 9.67
C ASP A 44 11.68 -0.91 8.63
N LEU A 45 10.85 -0.60 7.63
CA LEU A 45 11.12 0.40 6.61
C LEU A 45 11.20 1.81 7.24
N ARG A 46 12.27 2.54 6.94
CA ARG A 46 12.58 3.84 7.56
C ARG A 46 12.42 5.02 6.62
N ASP A 47 12.60 4.79 5.33
CA ASP A 47 12.57 5.82 4.30
C ASP A 47 11.99 5.29 2.97
N GLN A 48 11.82 6.18 2.02
CA GLN A 48 11.20 5.85 0.73
C GLN A 48 12.14 5.06 -0.19
N GLU A 49 13.43 5.17 -0.04
CA GLU A 49 14.42 4.38 -0.78
C GLU A 49 14.32 2.91 -0.36
N GLU A 50 14.29 2.62 0.94
CA GLU A 50 14.07 1.27 1.45
C GLU A 50 12.70 0.72 1.03
N ALA A 51 11.66 1.56 0.99
CA ALA A 51 10.34 1.18 0.53
C ALA A 51 10.33 0.79 -0.96
N VAL A 52 10.98 1.56 -1.81
CA VAL A 52 11.11 1.25 -3.24
C VAL A 52 11.88 -0.05 -3.45
N ASP A 53 12.98 -0.26 -2.73
CA ASP A 53 13.76 -1.50 -2.79
C ASP A 53 12.91 -2.70 -2.35
N CYS A 54 12.10 -2.55 -1.30
CA CYS A 54 11.17 -3.57 -0.82
C CYS A 54 10.13 -3.95 -1.89
N LEU A 55 9.56 -2.96 -2.58
CA LEU A 55 8.63 -3.19 -3.68
C LEU A 55 9.30 -3.88 -4.87
N HIS A 56 10.53 -3.51 -5.22
CA HIS A 56 11.28 -4.20 -6.27
C HIS A 56 11.58 -5.66 -5.93
N GLN A 57 11.92 -5.96 -4.67
CA GLN A 57 12.10 -7.33 -4.18
C GLN A 57 10.81 -8.14 -4.26
N MET A 58 9.67 -7.55 -3.90
CA MET A 58 8.36 -8.18 -4.10
C MET A 58 8.13 -8.55 -5.57
N LEU A 59 8.42 -7.64 -6.49
CA LEU A 59 8.29 -7.91 -7.92
C LEU A 59 9.25 -9.02 -8.40
N ASP A 60 10.43 -9.15 -7.81
CA ASP A 60 11.36 -10.25 -8.13
C ASP A 60 10.78 -11.60 -7.73
N HIS A 61 10.12 -11.66 -6.58
CA HIS A 61 9.43 -12.88 -6.12
C HIS A 61 8.17 -13.17 -6.94
N HIS A 62 7.52 -12.13 -7.49
CA HIS A 62 6.28 -12.23 -8.25
C HIS A 62 6.44 -12.07 -9.76
N LYS A 63 7.65 -12.24 -10.31
CA LYS A 63 7.96 -11.98 -11.72
C LYS A 63 6.99 -12.62 -12.71
N ASP A 64 6.48 -13.82 -12.42
CA ASP A 64 5.54 -14.54 -13.28
C ASP A 64 4.11 -13.97 -13.21
N PHE A 65 3.83 -13.14 -12.21
CA PHE A 65 2.52 -12.52 -11.95
C PHE A 65 2.48 -11.04 -12.33
N ILE A 66 3.62 -10.40 -12.63
CA ILE A 66 3.68 -9.01 -13.10
C ILE A 66 2.70 -8.76 -14.27
N PRO A 67 2.58 -9.65 -15.28
CA PRO A 67 1.62 -9.44 -16.36
C PRO A 67 0.14 -9.38 -15.94
N TYR A 68 -0.16 -9.80 -14.71
CA TYR A 68 -1.48 -9.73 -14.12
C TYR A 68 -1.69 -8.52 -13.21
N MET A 69 -0.65 -7.75 -12.90
CA MET A 69 -0.75 -6.47 -12.19
C MET A 69 -1.22 -5.39 -13.18
N LYS A 70 -2.53 -5.12 -13.18
CA LYS A 70 -3.17 -4.27 -14.20
C LYS A 70 -3.34 -2.82 -13.77
N GLY A 71 -3.22 -2.53 -12.51
CA GLY A 71 -3.29 -1.19 -11.97
C GLY A 71 -2.42 -1.05 -10.73
N ILE A 72 -2.12 0.20 -10.40
CA ILE A 72 -1.38 0.56 -9.20
C ILE A 72 -2.16 1.65 -8.46
N HIS A 73 -2.39 1.46 -7.17
CA HIS A 73 -2.62 2.54 -6.22
C HIS A 73 -1.25 2.98 -5.71
N LEU A 74 -0.81 4.14 -6.17
CA LEU A 74 0.52 4.66 -5.88
C LEU A 74 0.47 5.61 -4.71
N GLN A 75 0.87 5.12 -3.56
CA GLN A 75 0.95 5.83 -2.30
C GLN A 75 1.95 5.13 -1.37
N GLN A 76 2.37 5.79 -0.30
CA GLN A 76 3.16 5.19 0.74
C GLN A 76 2.62 5.56 2.13
N SER A 77 2.82 4.64 3.07
CA SER A 77 2.47 4.78 4.48
C SER A 77 3.58 4.15 5.31
N LEU A 78 4.70 4.90 5.50
CA LEU A 78 5.85 4.42 6.28
C LEU A 78 5.60 4.65 7.77
N THR A 79 4.69 3.88 8.33
CA THR A 79 4.17 4.05 9.69
C THR A 79 4.56 2.91 10.65
N GLY A 80 5.61 2.15 10.31
CA GLY A 80 6.03 0.99 11.07
C GLY A 80 6.30 1.25 12.56
N GLU A 81 6.94 2.38 12.90
CA GLU A 81 7.18 2.75 14.29
C GLU A 81 5.88 3.03 15.07
N TYR A 82 4.89 3.67 14.42
CA TYR A 82 3.57 3.85 15.01
C TYR A 82 2.89 2.51 15.28
N VAL A 83 2.95 1.58 14.31
CA VAL A 83 2.34 0.25 14.45
C VAL A 83 3.01 -0.55 15.56
N LYS A 84 4.35 -0.55 15.64
CA LYS A 84 5.09 -1.22 16.72
C LYS A 84 4.71 -0.68 18.08
N GLN A 85 4.61 0.65 18.22
CA GLN A 85 4.20 1.28 19.47
C GLN A 85 2.77 0.91 19.84
N TRP A 86 1.84 0.98 18.87
CA TRP A 86 0.46 0.58 19.08
C TRP A 86 0.36 -0.87 19.59
N LEU A 87 1.09 -1.79 18.97
CA LEU A 87 1.12 -3.19 19.39
C LEU A 87 1.73 -3.38 20.79
N ALA A 88 2.74 -2.59 21.14
CA ALA A 88 3.36 -2.64 22.47
C ALA A 88 2.44 -2.14 23.58
N ASP A 89 1.55 -1.20 23.26
CA ASP A 89 0.57 -0.62 24.19
C ASP A 89 -0.71 -1.46 24.34
N ALA A 90 -0.81 -2.60 23.62
CA ALA A 90 -1.96 -3.51 23.73
C ALA A 90 -2.08 -4.14 25.15
N PRO A 91 -3.31 -4.48 25.60
CA PRO A 91 -4.58 -4.42 24.86
C PRO A 91 -5.18 -3.00 24.83
N HIS A 92 -5.81 -2.66 23.71
CA HIS A 92 -6.56 -1.40 23.58
C HIS A 92 -8.01 -1.64 23.97
N GLU A 93 -8.46 -0.94 24.99
CA GLU A 93 -9.85 -1.00 25.41
C GLU A 93 -10.70 -0.12 24.47
N LEU A 94 -11.73 -0.70 23.91
CA LEU A 94 -12.75 0.07 23.21
C LEU A 94 -13.71 0.68 24.22
N ALA A 95 -14.22 1.88 23.94
CA ALA A 95 -15.21 2.52 24.77
C ALA A 95 -16.53 1.72 24.78
N GLU A 96 -17.33 1.85 25.84
CA GLU A 96 -18.68 1.26 25.89
C GLU A 96 -19.61 1.90 24.84
N ASP A 97 -19.41 3.19 24.57
CA ASP A 97 -20.13 3.90 23.50
C ASP A 97 -19.61 3.50 22.12
N PRO A 98 -20.47 2.93 21.24
CA PRO A 98 -20.07 2.54 19.89
C PRO A 98 -19.54 3.69 19.03
N ALA A 99 -20.03 4.90 19.19
CA ALA A 99 -19.58 6.06 18.44
C ALA A 99 -18.16 6.46 18.84
N GLU A 100 -17.83 6.41 20.11
CA GLU A 100 -16.49 6.67 20.62
C GLU A 100 -15.51 5.58 20.20
N SER A 101 -15.92 4.30 20.28
CA SER A 101 -15.12 3.17 19.79
C SER A 101 -14.82 3.30 18.30
N PHE A 102 -15.81 3.69 17.51
CA PHE A 102 -15.64 3.93 16.08
C PHE A 102 -14.62 5.06 15.81
N ARG A 103 -14.72 6.17 16.56
CA ARG A 103 -13.76 7.28 16.46
C ARG A 103 -12.33 6.82 16.72
N VAL A 104 -12.10 6.07 17.80
CA VAL A 104 -10.76 5.54 18.15
C VAL A 104 -10.21 4.64 17.06
N VAL A 105 -11.03 3.72 16.52
CA VAL A 105 -10.62 2.81 15.43
C VAL A 105 -10.29 3.59 14.16
N TYR A 106 -11.11 4.58 13.79
CA TYR A 106 -10.85 5.41 12.61
C TYR A 106 -9.57 6.24 12.75
N GLU A 107 -9.35 6.85 13.91
CA GLU A 107 -8.12 7.59 14.19
C GLU A 107 -6.88 6.68 14.07
N HIS A 108 -7.00 5.45 14.57
CA HIS A 108 -5.94 4.45 14.40
C HIS A 108 -5.68 4.12 12.92
N ILE A 109 -6.72 3.86 12.14
CA ILE A 109 -6.60 3.55 10.71
C ILE A 109 -5.89 4.69 9.98
N PHE A 110 -6.29 5.95 10.18
CA PHE A 110 -5.64 7.10 9.54
C PHE A 110 -4.20 7.36 10.02
N GLN A 111 -3.82 6.89 11.18
CA GLN A 111 -2.42 6.95 11.63
C GLN A 111 -1.58 5.82 11.04
N LEU A 112 -2.19 4.69 10.78
CA LEU A 112 -1.54 3.53 10.20
C LEU A 112 -1.40 3.72 8.69
N ASP A 113 -2.48 4.05 7.99
CA ASP A 113 -2.57 4.10 6.54
C ASP A 113 -2.76 5.55 6.07
N ARG A 114 -1.62 6.24 5.83
CA ARG A 114 -1.58 7.70 5.62
C ARG A 114 -1.77 8.13 4.18
N HIS A 115 -1.52 7.25 3.24
CA HIS A 115 -1.63 7.55 1.81
C HIS A 115 -0.86 8.81 1.39
N GLU A 116 0.43 8.85 1.71
CA GLU A 116 1.32 9.96 1.36
C GLU A 116 1.97 9.75 -0.02
N PRO A 117 2.42 10.82 -0.70
CA PRO A 117 3.08 10.68 -2.00
C PRO A 117 4.47 10.05 -1.89
N PHE A 118 4.84 9.25 -2.88
CA PHE A 118 6.24 8.96 -3.14
C PHE A 118 6.94 10.18 -3.73
N THR A 119 8.19 10.35 -3.34
CA THR A 119 9.12 11.35 -3.89
C THR A 119 10.48 10.74 -4.26
N ALA A 120 10.69 9.47 -3.96
CA ALA A 120 11.91 8.74 -4.30
C ALA A 120 11.98 8.42 -5.80
N ALA A 121 13.10 8.73 -6.45
CA ALA A 121 13.29 8.59 -7.88
C ALA A 121 13.09 7.14 -8.41
N GLY A 122 13.34 6.13 -7.58
CA GLY A 122 13.19 4.72 -7.96
C GLY A 122 11.76 4.27 -8.25
N VAL A 123 10.76 5.02 -7.80
CA VAL A 123 9.35 4.66 -7.96
C VAL A 123 8.90 4.66 -9.42
N LYS A 124 9.48 5.52 -10.24
CA LYS A 124 9.22 5.52 -11.68
C LYS A 124 9.63 4.20 -12.32
N GLY A 125 10.81 3.68 -11.98
CA GLY A 125 11.29 2.39 -12.46
C GLY A 125 10.39 1.22 -12.00
N LEU A 126 9.79 1.31 -10.81
CA LEU A 126 8.80 0.34 -10.34
C LEU A 126 7.56 0.32 -11.25
N VAL A 127 7.01 1.49 -11.57
CA VAL A 127 5.83 1.62 -12.44
C VAL A 127 6.15 1.14 -13.86
N GLU A 128 7.31 1.53 -14.41
CA GLU A 128 7.76 1.08 -15.73
C GLU A 128 7.93 -0.45 -15.78
N ARG A 129 8.41 -1.05 -14.71
CA ARG A 129 8.58 -2.51 -14.61
C ARG A 129 7.26 -3.27 -14.61
N ILE A 130 6.22 -2.71 -13.99
CA ILE A 130 4.89 -3.33 -13.94
C ILE A 130 4.15 -3.11 -15.25
N ASP A 131 4.33 -1.97 -15.90
CA ASP A 131 3.63 -1.53 -17.11
C ASP A 131 2.10 -1.66 -16.96
N PRO A 132 1.51 -0.99 -15.94
CA PRO A 132 0.09 -1.12 -15.64
C PRO A 132 -0.77 -0.39 -16.67
N LEU A 133 -2.05 -0.76 -16.77
CA LEU A 133 -3.03 -0.06 -17.61
C LEU A 133 -3.33 1.35 -17.09
N TYR A 134 -3.20 1.55 -15.77
CA TYR A 134 -3.42 2.84 -15.10
C TYR A 134 -2.73 2.89 -13.74
N VAL A 135 -2.44 4.11 -13.32
CA VAL A 135 -1.93 4.44 -11.98
C VAL A 135 -2.92 5.39 -11.34
N THR A 136 -3.34 5.08 -10.13
CA THR A 136 -4.16 5.95 -9.28
C THR A 136 -3.29 6.53 -8.18
N TYR A 137 -3.24 7.85 -8.06
CA TYR A 137 -2.70 8.53 -6.90
C TYR A 137 -3.77 8.55 -5.81
N GLU A 138 -3.68 7.67 -4.87
CA GLU A 138 -4.68 7.52 -3.81
C GLU A 138 -4.18 8.20 -2.54
N TYR A 139 -4.45 9.50 -2.44
CA TYR A 139 -3.97 10.30 -1.31
C TYR A 139 -5.09 10.63 -0.33
N ILE A 140 -4.78 10.53 0.97
CA ILE A 140 -5.64 11.02 2.05
C ILE A 140 -5.15 12.40 2.48
N THR A 141 -5.98 13.41 2.31
CA THR A 141 -5.62 14.81 2.57
C THR A 141 -6.71 15.53 3.35
N ARG A 142 -6.31 16.57 4.07
CA ARG A 142 -7.19 17.37 4.93
C ARG A 142 -7.83 18.55 4.19
N SER A 143 -7.25 18.93 3.05
CA SER A 143 -7.72 20.06 2.25
C SER A 143 -7.42 19.85 0.76
N ARG A 144 -8.03 20.68 -0.09
CA ARG A 144 -7.76 20.71 -1.54
C ARG A 144 -6.36 21.23 -1.84
N GLU A 145 -5.86 22.15 -1.03
CA GLU A 145 -4.53 22.71 -1.14
C GLU A 145 -3.47 21.63 -0.88
N GLU A 146 -3.65 20.84 0.17
CA GLU A 146 -2.78 19.70 0.49
C GLU A 146 -2.83 18.64 -0.63
N LEU A 147 -4.01 18.35 -1.18
CA LEU A 147 -4.13 17.46 -2.33
C LEU A 147 -3.35 17.97 -3.54
N ALA A 148 -3.41 19.25 -3.82
CA ALA A 148 -2.66 19.87 -4.92
C ALA A 148 -1.15 19.76 -4.68
N GLU A 149 -0.68 19.95 -3.45
CA GLU A 149 0.72 19.79 -3.07
C GLU A 149 1.16 18.32 -3.22
N TYR A 150 0.35 17.36 -2.75
CA TYR A 150 0.64 15.93 -2.86
C TYR A 150 0.72 15.48 -4.32
N LEU A 151 -0.21 15.93 -5.15
CA LEU A 151 -0.20 15.67 -6.59
C LEU A 151 1.04 16.25 -7.27
N GLU A 152 1.47 17.45 -6.91
CA GLU A 152 2.68 18.06 -7.48
C GLU A 152 3.94 17.31 -7.08
N ARG A 153 4.05 16.90 -5.80
CA ARG A 153 5.20 16.17 -5.26
C ARG A 153 5.29 14.74 -5.76
N GLY A 154 4.15 14.05 -5.91
CA GLY A 154 4.08 12.61 -6.20
C GLY A 154 3.90 12.27 -7.68
N ARG A 155 3.94 13.26 -8.60
CA ARG A 155 3.85 12.97 -10.04
C ARG A 155 5.08 12.24 -10.53
N LEU A 156 4.87 11.12 -11.22
CA LEU A 156 5.95 10.32 -11.82
C LEU A 156 6.82 11.11 -12.81
N GLU A 157 6.32 12.21 -13.33
CA GLU A 157 7.04 13.12 -14.22
C GLU A 157 8.05 13.98 -13.45
N ASN A 158 7.85 14.18 -12.16
CA ASN A 158 8.66 15.04 -11.27
C ASN A 158 9.66 14.23 -10.43
N ILE A 159 9.58 12.90 -10.46
CA ILE A 159 10.38 11.97 -9.64
C ILE A 159 11.45 11.29 -10.49
#